data_e60f6e090f94d0ffd90eb259e458f355
#
_entry.id   e60f6e090f94d0ffd90eb259e458f355
#
_cell.length_a   1.000
_cell.length_b   1.000
_cell.length_c   1.000
_cell.angle_alpha   90.00
_cell.angle_beta   90.00
_cell.angle_gamma   90.00
#
_symmetry.space_group_name_H-M   'P 1'
#
loop_
_entity.id
_entity.type
_entity.pdbx_description
1 polymer ?
#
loop_
_entity_poly.entity_id
_entity_poly.type
_entity_poly.pdbx_seq_one_letter_code
_entity_poly.pdbx_strand_id
1 'polypeptide(L)'
;KLHTILDYDGCMPSFVHITDGKQHESKIAKTISFAKGCVVVVDRGYVDYAWMNVLDSNQSFFVTRSKSNMKYTVVRTFQSEALKDSGVLQDQIIELDGDAKKHYQGKKMRLVRFWDSINNAEYEFLTNNFTWKASTVAALYKERWEIETFFKHLKQRLKVTSFVGTSENAVYIQIWTALIGILLFKYIQKKAKYDWNLSNLVNFIRLNIFVKIDLWKWADDPFISGKPPDK
;
A
#
# COMPACT_ATOMS: atom_id res chain seq x y z
N LYS A 1 -10.05 12.93 5.55
CA LYS A 1 -9.01 12.01 5.09
C LYS A 1 -9.62 10.65 4.78
N LEU A 2 -9.07 9.95 3.78
CA LEU A 2 -9.43 8.58 3.45
C LEU A 2 -8.26 7.67 3.88
N HIS A 3 -8.53 6.76 4.81
CA HIS A 3 -7.61 5.75 5.26
C HIS A 3 -7.99 4.42 4.59
N THR A 4 -7.02 3.78 3.96
CA THR A 4 -7.27 2.57 3.18
C THR A 4 -6.17 1.55 3.43
N ILE A 5 -6.56 0.29 3.61
CA ILE A 5 -5.66 -0.85 3.52
C ILE A 5 -5.88 -1.48 2.16
N LEU A 6 -4.80 -1.68 1.43
CA LEU A 6 -4.79 -2.47 0.21
C LEU A 6 -4.25 -3.86 0.52
N ASP A 7 -4.94 -4.87 0.03
CA ASP A 7 -4.39 -6.21 -0.02
C ASP A 7 -3.29 -6.26 -1.10
N TYR A 8 -2.19 -6.92 -0.82
CA TYR A 8 -1.07 -7.06 -1.75
C TYR A 8 -1.50 -7.81 -3.02
N ASP A 9 -2.33 -8.86 -2.89
CA ASP A 9 -2.87 -9.60 -4.04
C ASP A 9 -3.95 -8.79 -4.78
N GLY A 10 -3.51 -8.11 -5.84
CA GLY A 10 -4.37 -7.32 -6.72
C GLY A 10 -4.68 -5.90 -6.24
N CYS A 11 -4.00 -5.42 -5.19
CA CYS A 11 -4.17 -4.06 -4.66
C CYS A 11 -5.64 -3.69 -4.42
N MET A 12 -6.41 -4.64 -3.85
CA MET A 12 -7.83 -4.45 -3.54
C MET A 12 -7.98 -3.77 -2.19
N PRO A 13 -8.82 -2.72 -2.07
CA PRO A 13 -9.11 -2.13 -0.77
C PRO A 13 -9.88 -3.12 0.11
N SER A 14 -9.26 -3.58 1.19
CA SER A 14 -9.85 -4.48 2.18
C SER A 14 -10.42 -3.75 3.39
N PHE A 15 -10.00 -2.50 3.59
CA PHE A 15 -10.49 -1.64 4.66
C PHE A 15 -10.49 -0.19 4.17
N VAL A 16 -11.58 0.53 4.48
CA VAL A 16 -11.72 1.95 4.20
C VAL A 16 -12.35 2.66 5.39
N HIS A 17 -11.72 3.73 5.85
CA HIS A 17 -12.24 4.59 6.90
C HIS A 17 -12.10 6.06 6.52
N ILE A 18 -13.19 6.82 6.62
CA ILE A 18 -13.21 8.24 6.29
C ILE A 18 -13.22 9.04 7.59
N THR A 19 -12.30 9.98 7.73
CA THR A 19 -12.20 10.87 8.88
C THR A 19 -12.15 12.32 8.45
N ASP A 20 -12.34 13.23 9.42
CA ASP A 20 -11.99 14.63 9.21
C ASP A 20 -10.48 14.81 8.92
N GLY A 21 -10.12 15.97 8.36
CA GLY A 21 -8.73 16.24 7.95
C GLY A 21 -7.73 16.34 9.12
N LYS A 22 -8.19 16.50 10.34
CA LYS A 22 -7.37 16.78 11.54
C LYS A 22 -6.89 15.52 12.26
N GLN A 23 -7.50 14.36 12.00
CA GLN A 23 -7.17 13.12 12.69
C GLN A 23 -5.82 12.56 12.22
N HIS A 24 -4.97 12.17 13.18
CA HIS A 24 -3.67 11.55 12.91
C HIS A 24 -3.82 10.11 12.41
N GLU A 25 -3.02 9.74 11.42
CA GLU A 25 -3.01 8.40 10.80
C GLU A 25 -2.80 7.29 11.83
N SER A 26 -1.91 7.49 12.80
CA SER A 26 -1.61 6.50 13.85
C SER A 26 -2.81 6.15 14.74
N LYS A 27 -3.78 7.07 14.93
CA LYS A 27 -4.99 6.77 15.69
C LYS A 27 -5.85 5.73 14.99
N ILE A 28 -6.01 5.86 13.67
CA ILE A 28 -6.79 4.91 12.88
C ILE A 28 -6.07 3.56 12.79
N ALA A 29 -4.75 3.56 12.60
CA ALA A 29 -3.96 2.33 12.58
C ALA A 29 -4.18 1.47 13.84
N LYS A 30 -4.31 2.10 15.02
CA LYS A 30 -4.56 1.42 16.30
C LYS A 30 -5.94 0.75 16.40
N THR A 31 -6.90 1.13 15.58
CA THR A 31 -8.24 0.51 15.57
C THR A 31 -8.32 -0.75 14.71
N ILE A 32 -7.26 -1.03 13.94
CA ILE A 32 -7.24 -2.13 13.00
C ILE A 32 -6.50 -3.31 13.62
N SER A 33 -7.14 -4.47 13.63
CA SER A 33 -6.54 -5.73 14.04
C SER A 33 -6.05 -6.52 12.84
N PHE A 34 -4.83 -7.03 12.92
CA PHE A 34 -4.23 -7.86 11.89
C PHE A 34 -4.09 -9.29 12.40
N ALA A 35 -4.32 -10.26 11.53
CA ALA A 35 -4.15 -11.66 11.85
C ALA A 35 -2.66 -12.00 12.05
N LYS A 36 -2.39 -13.04 12.85
CA LYS A 36 -1.05 -13.60 13.00
C LYS A 36 -0.44 -13.91 11.63
N GLY A 37 0.84 -13.54 11.46
CA GLY A 37 1.58 -13.77 10.23
C GLY A 37 1.36 -12.70 9.15
N CYS A 38 0.41 -11.77 9.31
CA CYS A 38 0.23 -10.67 8.38
C CYS A 38 1.48 -9.78 8.33
N VAL A 39 1.76 -9.25 7.14
CA VAL A 39 2.80 -8.25 6.91
C VAL A 39 2.15 -6.90 6.64
N VAL A 40 2.40 -5.94 7.51
CA VAL A 40 1.82 -4.60 7.46
C VAL A 40 2.87 -3.61 6.96
N VAL A 41 2.69 -3.08 5.75
CA VAL A 41 3.60 -2.09 5.17
C VAL A 41 2.97 -0.72 5.29
N VAL A 42 3.65 0.20 5.98
CA VAL A 42 3.09 1.54 6.25
C VAL A 42 4.09 2.65 5.99
N ASP A 43 3.56 3.84 5.70
CA ASP A 43 4.37 5.04 5.59
C ASP A 43 4.92 5.49 6.95
N ARG A 44 5.98 6.28 6.93
CA ARG A 44 6.61 6.90 8.09
C ARG A 44 5.62 7.68 8.98
N GLY A 45 4.56 8.25 8.41
CA GLY A 45 3.51 8.94 9.15
C GLY A 45 2.75 8.05 10.14
N TYR A 46 2.71 6.75 9.90
CA TYR A 46 2.07 5.78 10.77
C TYR A 46 2.98 5.22 11.89
N VAL A 47 4.26 5.61 11.95
CA VAL A 47 5.20 5.11 12.94
C VAL A 47 4.77 5.53 14.35
N ASP A 48 4.29 4.55 15.11
CA ASP A 48 3.95 4.62 16.53
C ASP A 48 4.48 3.35 17.21
N TYR A 49 5.46 3.51 18.07
CA TYR A 49 6.17 2.34 18.65
C TYR A 49 5.29 1.50 19.57
N ALA A 50 4.28 2.10 20.23
CA ALA A 50 3.32 1.34 21.03
C ALA A 50 2.43 0.46 20.14
N TRP A 51 1.95 1.00 19.00
CA TRP A 51 1.22 0.21 18.02
C TRP A 51 2.08 -0.88 17.37
N MET A 52 3.33 -0.57 17.03
CA MET A 52 4.28 -1.57 16.50
C MET A 52 4.53 -2.70 17.50
N ASN A 53 4.59 -2.39 18.80
CA ASN A 53 4.68 -3.41 19.84
C ASN A 53 3.44 -4.30 19.88
N VAL A 54 2.24 -3.75 19.64
CA VAL A 54 1.00 -4.55 19.53
C VAL A 54 1.06 -5.48 18.33
N LEU A 55 1.50 -5.00 17.15
CA LEU A 55 1.68 -5.84 15.96
C LEU A 55 2.64 -7.00 16.24
N ASP A 56 3.78 -6.71 16.85
CA ASP A 56 4.80 -7.70 17.21
C ASP A 56 4.26 -8.73 18.21
N SER A 57 3.55 -8.29 19.22
CA SER A 57 2.94 -9.16 20.24
C SER A 57 1.85 -10.07 19.65
N ASN A 58 1.14 -9.61 18.62
CA ASN A 58 0.17 -10.39 17.87
C ASN A 58 0.81 -11.27 16.79
N GLN A 59 2.14 -11.35 16.77
CA GLN A 59 2.90 -12.13 15.78
C GLN A 59 2.62 -11.68 14.33
N SER A 60 2.31 -10.40 14.14
CA SER A 60 2.25 -9.76 12.85
C SER A 60 3.57 -9.04 12.56
N PHE A 61 3.96 -8.99 11.31
CA PHE A 61 5.18 -8.31 10.88
C PHE A 61 4.86 -6.91 10.36
N PHE A 62 5.82 -6.01 10.49
CA PHE A 62 5.70 -4.69 9.85
C PHE A 62 6.95 -4.32 9.06
N VAL A 63 6.77 -3.49 8.06
CA VAL A 63 7.84 -2.79 7.34
C VAL A 63 7.45 -1.33 7.20
N THR A 64 8.35 -0.44 7.62
CA THR A 64 8.16 1.01 7.51
C THR A 64 9.49 1.73 7.31
N ARG A 65 9.46 3.01 6.98
CA ARG A 65 10.67 3.86 7.01
C ARG A 65 10.94 4.37 8.42
N SER A 66 12.22 4.48 8.77
CA SER A 66 12.63 5.12 10.01
C SER A 66 12.23 6.60 10.06
N LYS A 67 12.05 7.14 11.26
CA LYS A 67 11.98 8.61 11.47
C LYS A 67 13.38 9.18 11.51
N SER A 68 13.60 10.34 10.90
CA SER A 68 14.91 11.01 10.88
C SER A 68 15.47 11.36 12.26
N ASN A 69 14.59 11.50 13.26
CA ASN A 69 14.95 11.78 14.65
C ASN A 69 14.94 10.54 15.55
N MET A 70 14.90 9.33 14.96
CA MET A 70 14.96 8.09 15.72
C MET A 70 16.33 7.94 16.39
N LYS A 71 16.31 7.67 17.70
CA LYS A 71 17.51 7.36 18.48
C LYS A 71 17.55 5.88 18.77
N TYR A 72 18.70 5.25 18.56
CA TYR A 72 18.86 3.82 18.75
C TYR A 72 20.33 3.45 19.00
N THR A 73 20.52 2.30 19.61
CA THR A 73 21.82 1.67 19.78
C THR A 73 21.90 0.42 18.90
N VAL A 74 23.00 0.27 18.15
CA VAL A 74 23.25 -0.92 17.34
C VAL A 74 23.69 -2.06 18.22
N VAL A 75 22.93 -3.16 18.19
CA VAL A 75 23.23 -4.39 18.95
C VAL A 75 24.09 -5.35 18.14
N ARG A 76 23.82 -5.43 16.83
CA ARG A 76 24.54 -6.33 15.91
C ARG A 76 24.46 -5.79 14.48
N THR A 77 25.54 -5.92 13.73
CA THR A 77 25.57 -5.68 12.29
C THR A 77 25.80 -7.02 11.57
N PHE A 78 24.99 -7.29 10.55
CA PHE A 78 25.21 -8.44 9.67
C PHE A 78 26.22 -8.08 8.60
N GLN A 79 27.29 -8.87 8.51
CA GLN A 79 28.27 -8.75 7.44
C GLN A 79 27.96 -9.84 6.40
N SER A 80 27.66 -9.44 5.17
CA SER A 80 27.48 -10.38 4.07
C SER A 80 27.99 -9.75 2.77
N GLU A 81 28.85 -10.45 2.06
CA GLU A 81 29.29 -10.04 0.71
C GLU A 81 28.13 -9.99 -0.28
N ALA A 82 27.09 -10.80 -0.08
CA ALA A 82 25.88 -10.77 -0.89
C ALA A 82 25.04 -9.47 -0.75
N LEU A 83 25.40 -8.56 0.17
CA LEU A 83 24.74 -7.25 0.30
C LEU A 83 25.13 -6.30 -0.83
N LYS A 84 26.37 -6.42 -1.37
CA LYS A 84 26.93 -5.44 -2.32
C LYS A 84 26.16 -5.33 -3.64
N ASP A 85 25.59 -6.43 -4.14
CA ASP A 85 24.90 -6.46 -5.43
C ASP A 85 23.37 -6.20 -5.32
N SER A 86 22.83 -6.12 -4.10
CA SER A 86 21.40 -6.03 -3.85
C SER A 86 20.89 -4.61 -3.55
N GLY A 87 21.77 -3.59 -3.55
CA GLY A 87 21.46 -2.23 -3.11
C GLY A 87 21.39 -2.07 -1.56
N VAL A 88 21.58 -3.15 -0.80
CA VAL A 88 21.61 -3.10 0.67
C VAL A 88 22.95 -2.55 1.14
N LEU A 89 22.91 -1.41 1.85
CA LEU A 89 24.09 -0.76 2.41
C LEU A 89 24.45 -1.31 3.80
N GLN A 90 23.44 -1.52 4.64
CA GLN A 90 23.61 -2.03 6.01
C GLN A 90 22.39 -2.87 6.41
N ASP A 91 22.65 -3.83 7.29
CA ASP A 91 21.61 -4.68 7.89
C ASP A 91 21.98 -4.86 9.38
N GLN A 92 21.16 -4.34 10.28
CA GLN A 92 21.48 -4.20 11.68
C GLN A 92 20.33 -4.62 12.57
N ILE A 93 20.66 -5.21 13.72
CA ILE A 93 19.73 -5.33 14.85
C ILE A 93 19.99 -4.14 15.75
N ILE A 94 18.93 -3.42 16.08
CA ILE A 94 18.96 -2.22 16.89
C ILE A 94 18.05 -2.36 18.10
N GLU A 95 18.34 -1.56 19.11
CA GLU A 95 17.47 -1.30 20.25
C GLU A 95 17.16 0.19 20.27
N LEU A 96 15.87 0.54 20.40
CA LEU A 96 15.44 1.94 20.47
C LEU A 96 15.90 2.56 21.79
N ASP A 97 16.12 3.89 21.78
CA ASP A 97 16.50 4.64 22.99
C ASP A 97 15.35 5.52 23.49
N GLY A 98 15.46 5.98 24.73
CA GLY A 98 14.53 6.94 25.35
C GLY A 98 13.09 6.42 25.46
N ASP A 99 12.12 7.29 25.16
CA ASP A 99 10.69 6.94 25.25
C ASP A 99 10.27 5.93 24.20
N ALA A 100 10.91 5.92 23.04
CA ALA A 100 10.66 4.89 22.01
C ALA A 100 10.94 3.48 22.52
N LYS A 101 12.00 3.29 23.32
CA LYS A 101 12.32 2.02 23.97
C LYS A 101 11.21 1.58 24.92
N LYS A 102 10.69 2.50 25.75
CA LYS A 102 9.58 2.19 26.67
C LYS A 102 8.33 1.74 25.92
N HIS A 103 7.96 2.46 24.86
CA HIS A 103 6.79 2.15 24.05
C HIS A 103 6.92 0.82 23.29
N TYR A 104 8.11 0.43 22.87
CA TYR A 104 8.40 -0.85 22.22
C TYR A 104 8.87 -1.93 23.22
N GLN A 105 8.78 -1.66 24.53
CA GLN A 105 9.09 -2.56 25.62
C GLN A 105 10.50 -3.15 25.59
N GLY A 106 11.50 -2.37 25.12
CA GLY A 106 12.90 -2.81 25.05
C GLY A 106 13.18 -3.94 24.05
N LYS A 107 12.22 -4.31 23.23
CA LYS A 107 12.42 -5.31 22.19
C LYS A 107 13.36 -4.78 21.09
N LYS A 108 14.03 -5.71 20.42
CA LYS A 108 14.92 -5.40 19.31
C LYS A 108 14.11 -5.20 18.02
N MET A 109 14.63 -4.35 17.14
CA MET A 109 14.17 -4.17 15.76
C MET A 109 15.30 -4.44 14.79
N ARG A 110 14.97 -4.67 13.55
CA ARG A 110 15.93 -4.74 12.45
C ARG A 110 15.86 -3.46 11.63
N LEU A 111 17.00 -2.87 11.36
CA LEU A 111 17.20 -1.69 10.53
C LEU A 111 17.95 -2.10 9.27
N VAL A 112 17.35 -1.87 8.10
CA VAL A 112 17.95 -2.13 6.80
C VAL A 112 18.15 -0.80 6.09
N ARG A 113 19.40 -0.45 5.75
CA ARG A 113 19.74 0.69 4.89
C ARG A 113 19.88 0.22 3.46
N PHE A 114 19.23 0.91 2.56
CA PHE A 114 19.11 0.51 1.17
C PHE A 114 19.32 1.72 0.24
N TRP A 115 20.12 1.52 -0.80
CA TRP A 115 20.29 2.47 -1.89
C TRP A 115 19.35 2.15 -3.04
N ASP A 116 18.47 3.08 -3.33
CA ASP A 116 17.58 3.00 -4.50
C ASP A 116 18.24 3.71 -5.69
N SER A 117 18.76 2.95 -6.63
CA SER A 117 19.41 3.48 -7.83
C SER A 117 18.45 4.18 -8.79
N ILE A 118 17.14 3.84 -8.73
CA ILE A 118 16.13 4.46 -9.60
C ILE A 118 15.83 5.89 -9.11
N ASN A 119 15.66 6.06 -7.81
CA ASN A 119 15.36 7.36 -7.20
C ASN A 119 16.60 8.11 -6.76
N ASN A 120 17.80 7.53 -6.90
CA ASN A 120 19.08 8.07 -6.45
C ASN A 120 19.02 8.51 -4.98
N ALA A 121 18.50 7.65 -4.10
CA ALA A 121 18.22 7.98 -2.72
C ALA A 121 18.49 6.81 -1.77
N GLU A 122 18.90 7.16 -0.55
CA GLU A 122 19.08 6.20 0.53
C GLU A 122 17.82 6.15 1.40
N TYR A 123 17.43 4.93 1.76
CA TYR A 123 16.30 4.66 2.64
C TYR A 123 16.70 3.79 3.82
N GLU A 124 16.07 4.05 4.96
CA GLU A 124 16.19 3.22 6.15
C GLU A 124 14.84 2.57 6.46
N PHE A 125 14.82 1.25 6.48
CA PHE A 125 13.61 0.47 6.75
C PHE A 125 13.68 -0.20 8.12
N LEU A 126 12.59 -0.13 8.88
CA LEU A 126 12.40 -0.81 10.15
C LEU A 126 11.47 -1.99 9.98
N THR A 127 11.81 -3.12 10.61
CA THR A 127 10.96 -4.31 10.68
C THR A 127 11.20 -5.09 11.98
N ASN A 128 10.22 -5.88 12.40
CA ASN A 128 10.37 -6.89 13.45
C ASN A 128 10.66 -8.30 12.88
N ASN A 129 10.89 -8.42 11.58
CA ASN A 129 11.26 -9.70 10.97
C ASN A 129 12.78 -9.81 10.82
N PHE A 130 13.35 -10.84 11.46
CA PHE A 130 14.79 -11.09 11.49
C PHE A 130 15.23 -12.19 10.51
N THR A 131 14.28 -12.85 9.82
CA THR A 131 14.56 -14.01 8.97
C THR A 131 14.57 -13.71 7.49
N TRP A 132 13.86 -12.67 7.03
CA TRP A 132 13.83 -12.29 5.62
C TRP A 132 15.20 -11.80 5.14
N LYS A 133 15.45 -11.91 3.83
CA LYS A 133 16.58 -11.21 3.23
C LYS A 133 16.39 -9.70 3.34
N ALA A 134 17.46 -8.94 3.54
CA ALA A 134 17.40 -7.48 3.62
C ALA A 134 16.81 -6.85 2.35
N SER A 135 17.13 -7.41 1.17
CA SER A 135 16.54 -7.02 -0.11
C SER A 135 15.02 -7.26 -0.17
N THR A 136 14.51 -8.30 0.50
CA THR A 136 13.05 -8.55 0.61
C THR A 136 12.37 -7.45 1.43
N VAL A 137 12.99 -6.97 2.49
CA VAL A 137 12.45 -5.84 3.30
C VAL A 137 12.31 -4.59 2.44
N ALA A 138 13.34 -4.27 1.65
CA ALA A 138 13.31 -3.13 0.71
C ALA A 138 12.25 -3.30 -0.38
N ALA A 139 12.13 -4.51 -0.97
CA ALA A 139 11.14 -4.83 -1.98
C ALA A 139 9.71 -4.68 -1.44
N LEU A 140 9.43 -5.22 -0.24
CA LEU A 140 8.12 -5.07 0.41
C LEU A 140 7.77 -3.60 0.66
N TYR A 141 8.73 -2.77 1.07
CA TYR A 141 8.44 -1.35 1.24
C TYR A 141 8.16 -0.66 -0.10
N LYS A 142 8.80 -1.08 -1.19
CA LYS A 142 8.55 -0.54 -2.52
C LYS A 142 7.10 -0.73 -2.95
N GLU A 143 6.48 -1.84 -2.60
CA GLU A 143 5.07 -2.11 -2.90
C GLU A 143 4.10 -1.12 -2.22
N ARG A 144 4.53 -0.40 -1.19
CA ARG A 144 3.74 0.70 -0.59
C ARG A 144 3.29 1.75 -1.63
N TRP A 145 4.05 1.91 -2.74
CA TRP A 145 3.66 2.85 -3.80
C TRP A 145 2.34 2.48 -4.49
N GLU A 146 1.90 1.25 -4.37
CA GLU A 146 0.60 0.83 -4.90
C GLU A 146 -0.56 1.60 -4.28
N ILE A 147 -0.45 2.04 -2.99
CA ILE A 147 -1.46 2.89 -2.38
C ILE A 147 -1.53 4.26 -3.04
N GLU A 148 -0.40 4.81 -3.48
CA GLU A 148 -0.35 6.10 -4.19
C GLU A 148 -0.96 5.97 -5.59
N THR A 149 -0.67 4.87 -6.28
CA THR A 149 -1.28 4.52 -7.56
C THR A 149 -2.78 4.34 -7.42
N PHE A 150 -3.24 3.65 -6.39
CA PHE A 150 -4.67 3.53 -6.07
C PHE A 150 -5.34 4.89 -5.88
N PHE A 151 -4.76 5.77 -5.06
CA PHE A 151 -5.31 7.12 -4.85
C PHE A 151 -5.24 7.99 -6.12
N LYS A 152 -4.23 7.82 -6.96
CA LYS A 152 -4.15 8.46 -8.27
C LYS A 152 -5.32 8.05 -9.16
N HIS A 153 -5.63 6.75 -9.22
CA HIS A 153 -6.79 6.26 -9.97
C HIS A 153 -8.10 6.82 -9.39
N LEU A 154 -8.26 6.80 -8.07
CA LEU A 154 -9.45 7.33 -7.40
C LEU A 154 -9.65 8.80 -7.73
N LYS A 155 -8.61 9.62 -7.62
CA LYS A 155 -8.67 11.07 -7.86
C LYS A 155 -8.85 11.41 -9.34
N GLN A 156 -8.01 10.86 -10.21
CA GLN A 156 -7.93 11.28 -11.61
C GLN A 156 -8.96 10.59 -12.49
N ARG A 157 -9.17 9.28 -12.29
CA ARG A 157 -10.05 8.49 -13.18
C ARG A 157 -11.51 8.57 -12.77
N LEU A 158 -11.78 8.59 -11.47
CA LEU A 158 -13.14 8.68 -10.94
C LEU A 158 -13.53 10.10 -10.52
N LYS A 159 -12.67 11.10 -10.86
CA LYS A 159 -12.92 12.54 -10.63
C LYS A 159 -13.29 12.91 -9.19
N VAL A 160 -12.70 12.24 -8.19
CA VAL A 160 -12.89 12.58 -6.77
C VAL A 160 -11.96 13.73 -6.35
N THR A 161 -11.70 14.66 -7.24
CA THR A 161 -10.90 15.87 -6.96
C THR A 161 -11.77 17.09 -6.65
N SER A 162 -13.03 17.08 -7.11
CA SER A 162 -14.03 18.10 -6.81
C SER A 162 -15.31 17.42 -6.34
N PHE A 163 -15.89 17.94 -5.26
CA PHE A 163 -17.15 17.42 -4.74
C PHE A 163 -18.31 18.21 -5.32
N VAL A 164 -19.29 17.51 -5.87
CA VAL A 164 -20.49 18.13 -6.48
C VAL A 164 -21.39 18.69 -5.40
N GLY A 165 -21.46 18.03 -4.25
CA GLY A 165 -22.22 18.49 -3.08
C GLY A 165 -21.32 18.99 -1.95
N THR A 166 -21.80 19.96 -1.20
CA THR A 166 -21.08 20.59 -0.08
C THR A 166 -21.43 19.95 1.29
N SER A 167 -22.49 19.16 1.37
CA SER A 167 -22.84 18.45 2.59
C SER A 167 -21.92 17.25 2.83
N GLU A 168 -21.69 16.91 4.10
CA GLU A 168 -20.89 15.75 4.49
C GLU A 168 -21.40 14.45 3.85
N ASN A 169 -22.72 14.26 3.84
CA ASN A 169 -23.35 13.09 3.22
C ASN A 169 -23.08 13.02 1.70
N ALA A 170 -23.15 14.16 1.00
CA ALA A 170 -22.84 14.20 -0.44
C ALA A 170 -21.38 13.82 -0.72
N VAL A 171 -20.44 14.28 0.11
CA VAL A 171 -19.04 13.90 0.03
C VAL A 171 -18.86 12.39 0.25
N TYR A 172 -19.50 11.81 1.25
CA TYR A 172 -19.45 10.37 1.52
C TYR A 172 -20.02 9.56 0.36
N ILE A 173 -21.18 9.95 -0.17
CA ILE A 173 -21.79 9.28 -1.33
C ILE A 173 -20.82 9.27 -2.51
N GLN A 174 -20.20 10.40 -2.84
CA GLN A 174 -19.27 10.50 -3.95
C GLN A 174 -18.03 9.61 -3.73
N ILE A 175 -17.45 9.59 -2.53
CA ILE A 175 -16.30 8.74 -2.20
C ILE A 175 -16.69 7.26 -2.30
N TRP A 176 -17.80 6.84 -1.71
CA TRP A 176 -18.24 5.43 -1.74
C TRP A 176 -18.60 4.98 -3.15
N THR A 177 -19.26 5.81 -3.94
CA THR A 177 -19.55 5.50 -5.35
C THR A 177 -18.26 5.29 -6.15
N ALA A 178 -17.25 6.14 -5.92
CA ALA A 178 -15.95 5.99 -6.58
C ALA A 178 -15.21 4.72 -6.13
N LEU A 179 -15.27 4.37 -4.85
CA LEU A 179 -14.68 3.12 -4.33
C LEU A 179 -15.37 1.88 -4.92
N ILE A 180 -16.69 1.88 -5.01
CA ILE A 180 -17.44 0.81 -5.68
C ILE A 180 -17.02 0.71 -7.14
N GLY A 181 -16.92 1.85 -7.83
CA GLY A 181 -16.48 1.90 -9.22
C GLY A 181 -15.10 1.27 -9.44
N ILE A 182 -14.11 1.64 -8.60
CA ILE A 182 -12.75 1.07 -8.74
C ILE A 182 -12.71 -0.41 -8.41
N LEU A 183 -13.51 -0.88 -7.45
CA LEU A 183 -13.65 -2.31 -7.13
C LEU A 183 -14.22 -3.10 -8.32
N LEU A 184 -15.24 -2.58 -8.96
CA LEU A 184 -15.82 -3.18 -10.17
C LEU A 184 -14.81 -3.27 -11.31
N PHE A 185 -14.07 -2.20 -11.58
CA PHE A 185 -13.03 -2.22 -12.62
C PHE A 185 -11.90 -3.20 -12.30
N LYS A 186 -11.45 -3.25 -11.05
CA LYS A 186 -10.44 -4.22 -10.62
C LYS A 186 -10.97 -5.66 -10.69
N TYR A 187 -12.23 -5.88 -10.37
CA TYR A 187 -12.86 -7.19 -10.52
C TYR A 187 -12.89 -7.63 -11.99
N ILE A 188 -13.28 -6.73 -12.91
CA ILE A 188 -13.26 -7.01 -14.35
C ILE A 188 -11.83 -7.29 -14.81
N GLN A 189 -10.86 -6.47 -14.41
CA GLN A 189 -9.43 -6.65 -14.70
C GLN A 189 -8.93 -8.04 -14.27
N LYS A 190 -9.24 -8.44 -13.03
CA LYS A 190 -8.80 -9.74 -12.47
C LYS A 190 -9.47 -10.95 -13.14
N LYS A 191 -10.68 -10.79 -13.66
CA LYS A 191 -11.46 -11.86 -14.30
C LYS A 191 -11.21 -12.01 -15.79
N ALA A 192 -10.86 -10.92 -16.47
CA ALA A 192 -10.58 -10.92 -17.90
C ALA A 192 -9.32 -11.75 -18.22
N LYS A 193 -9.34 -12.43 -19.36
CA LYS A 193 -8.18 -13.18 -19.87
C LYS A 193 -7.11 -12.27 -20.48
N TYR A 194 -7.54 -11.13 -21.04
CA TYR A 194 -6.64 -10.12 -21.55
C TYR A 194 -5.96 -9.39 -20.39
N ASP A 195 -4.65 -9.20 -20.47
CA ASP A 195 -3.86 -8.48 -19.45
C ASP A 195 -4.11 -6.96 -19.51
N TRP A 196 -5.21 -6.53 -18.93
CA TRP A 196 -5.61 -5.14 -18.91
C TRP A 196 -4.75 -4.29 -17.97
N ASN A 197 -4.16 -3.24 -18.50
CA ASN A 197 -3.82 -2.10 -17.66
C ASN A 197 -5.11 -1.42 -17.15
N LEU A 198 -5.24 -1.17 -15.85
CA LEU A 198 -6.45 -0.62 -15.24
C LEU A 198 -6.88 0.71 -15.87
N SER A 199 -5.93 1.59 -16.21
CA SER A 199 -6.22 2.88 -16.85
C SER A 199 -6.85 2.70 -18.22
N ASN A 200 -6.33 1.77 -19.01
CA ASN A 200 -6.86 1.47 -20.34
C ASN A 200 -8.25 0.85 -20.25
N LEU A 201 -8.44 -0.14 -19.36
CA LEU A 201 -9.73 -0.75 -19.11
C LEU A 201 -10.81 0.28 -18.78
N VAL A 202 -10.54 1.19 -17.83
CA VAL A 202 -11.47 2.25 -17.43
C VAL A 202 -11.80 3.16 -18.61
N ASN A 203 -10.80 3.55 -19.41
CA ASN A 203 -11.03 4.42 -20.57
C ASN A 203 -11.88 3.71 -21.65
N PHE A 204 -11.59 2.45 -21.94
CA PHE A 204 -12.36 1.69 -22.95
C PHE A 204 -13.80 1.43 -22.49
N ILE A 205 -14.01 1.09 -21.21
CA ILE A 205 -15.37 0.94 -20.67
C ILE A 205 -16.14 2.26 -20.77
N ARG A 206 -15.51 3.41 -20.46
CA ARG A 206 -16.16 4.73 -20.58
C ARG A 206 -16.57 5.06 -22.01
N LEU A 207 -15.77 4.69 -23.01
CA LEU A 207 -16.08 4.89 -24.41
C LEU A 207 -17.24 4.00 -24.88
N ASN A 208 -17.39 2.82 -24.30
CA ASN A 208 -18.35 1.81 -24.70
C ASN A 208 -19.55 1.68 -23.76
N ILE A 209 -19.72 2.54 -22.76
CA ILE A 209 -20.75 2.41 -21.72
C ILE A 209 -22.18 2.41 -22.27
N PHE A 210 -22.40 3.02 -23.43
CA PHE A 210 -23.70 3.09 -24.13
C PHE A 210 -23.79 2.13 -25.32
N VAL A 211 -22.76 1.31 -25.55
CA VAL A 211 -22.73 0.32 -26.63
C VAL A 211 -23.19 -1.02 -26.09
N LYS A 212 -24.14 -1.66 -26.76
CA LYS A 212 -24.62 -3.00 -26.38
C LYS A 212 -23.62 -4.05 -26.84
N ILE A 213 -22.69 -4.42 -25.95
CA ILE A 213 -21.69 -5.48 -26.17
C ILE A 213 -21.73 -6.46 -25.01
N ASP A 214 -21.32 -7.71 -25.28
CA ASP A 214 -21.08 -8.67 -24.21
C ASP A 214 -19.80 -8.30 -23.47
N LEU A 215 -19.95 -7.85 -22.21
CA LEU A 215 -18.84 -7.34 -21.42
C LEU A 215 -17.69 -8.34 -21.31
N TRP A 216 -18.00 -9.62 -21.07
CA TRP A 216 -16.97 -10.61 -20.82
C TRP A 216 -16.24 -11.01 -22.09
N LYS A 217 -16.97 -11.21 -23.20
CA LYS A 217 -16.34 -11.47 -24.50
C LYS A 217 -15.41 -10.35 -24.89
N TRP A 218 -15.87 -9.10 -24.73
CA TRP A 218 -15.07 -7.94 -25.04
C TRP A 218 -13.86 -7.79 -24.07
N ALA A 219 -14.04 -8.01 -22.76
CA ALA A 219 -12.96 -7.90 -21.79
C ALA A 219 -11.89 -8.97 -21.98
N ASP A 220 -12.27 -10.17 -22.43
CA ASP A 220 -11.35 -11.28 -22.71
C ASP A 220 -10.56 -11.08 -24.01
N ASP A 221 -11.19 -10.45 -25.02
CA ASP A 221 -10.56 -10.19 -26.33
C ASP A 221 -11.06 -8.85 -26.93
N PRO A 222 -10.47 -7.72 -26.51
CA PRO A 222 -10.97 -6.39 -26.88
C PRO A 222 -10.68 -5.99 -28.32
N PHE A 223 -9.84 -6.73 -29.04
CA PHE A 223 -9.34 -6.38 -30.37
C PHE A 223 -9.71 -7.39 -31.44
N ILE A 224 -10.70 -8.25 -31.20
CA ILE A 224 -11.25 -9.08 -32.28
C ILE A 224 -11.72 -8.14 -33.39
N SER A 225 -11.01 -8.17 -34.49
CA SER A 225 -11.33 -7.45 -35.71
C SER A 225 -12.74 -7.84 -36.18
N GLY A 226 -13.65 -6.87 -36.14
CA GLY A 226 -15.07 -7.03 -36.28
C GLY A 226 -15.55 -7.91 -37.43
N LYS A 227 -16.47 -8.78 -37.10
CA LYS A 227 -17.68 -8.90 -37.87
C LYS A 227 -18.71 -7.92 -37.26
N PRO A 228 -19.33 -7.05 -38.07
CA PRO A 228 -20.45 -6.26 -37.56
C PRO A 228 -21.53 -7.23 -37.07
N PRO A 229 -22.30 -6.89 -36.01
CA PRO A 229 -23.41 -7.71 -35.57
C PRO A 229 -24.37 -7.93 -36.73
N ASP A 230 -24.72 -9.18 -37.00
CA ASP A 230 -25.76 -9.52 -37.94
C ASP A 230 -27.03 -8.72 -37.58
N LYS A 231 -27.62 -8.04 -38.61
CA LYS A 231 -28.78 -7.16 -38.49
C LYS A 231 -30.00 -7.89 -37.99
#